data_abb8a5f7c938d98b98d39018661f9cc3
#
_entry.id   abb8a5f7c938d98b98d39018661f9cc3
#
_cell.length_a   1.000
_cell.length_b   1.000
_cell.length_c   1.000
_cell.angle_alpha   90.00
_cell.angle_beta   90.00
_cell.angle_gamma   90.00
#
_symmetry.space_group_name_H-M   'P 1'
#
loop_
_entity.id
_entity.type
_entity.pdbx_description
1 polymer ?
#
loop_
_entity_poly.entity_id
_entity_poly.type
_entity_poly.pdbx_seq_one_letter_code
_entity_poly.pdbx_strand_id
1 'polypeptide(L)'
;RAAAAALPRGPHRDTDGVTHLIPRTLLPRPYGRFRVARELTRHGIRPAFDAVLIDQPLLWDDSVRGLSPRLVYRPTDLYPAGVKADLQRRVVAAADGMLATSTEVLRGLGPLTIPGLVLENGVDAARFAGSAAARPAVCVYVGALDKRFDWAQLDAWARAHADVRFVVAGPAAAPAVALPGNVELLGAVPYDRLPALLQSARVGLLPLSDDPLNAGRSPMKRYEYLAAGLAVVSRETPGIRSEESAGLFAYDDPDAAARALERALAFTSPNTAGVARAAAESWEAKTDALWAFVRGLAG
;
A
#
# COMPACT_ATOMS: atom_id res chain seq x y z
N ARG A 1 9.95 -22.54 3.08
CA ARG A 1 8.52 -22.87 3.07
C ARG A 1 8.03 -22.71 4.50
N ALA A 2 7.57 -21.50 4.89
CA ALA A 2 6.80 -21.35 6.11
C ALA A 2 5.54 -22.21 5.95
N ALA A 3 5.26 -23.07 6.93
CA ALA A 3 4.03 -23.84 6.98
C ALA A 3 2.87 -22.83 6.95
N ALA A 4 2.09 -22.85 5.88
CA ALA A 4 0.86 -22.09 5.84
C ALA A 4 0.01 -22.63 6.98
N ALA A 5 -0.19 -21.85 8.03
CA ALA A 5 -1.11 -22.18 9.08
C ALA A 5 -2.45 -22.55 8.42
N ALA A 6 -3.00 -23.70 8.76
CA ALA A 6 -4.23 -24.16 8.16
C ALA A 6 -5.32 -23.13 8.48
N LEU A 7 -5.74 -22.37 7.47
CA LEU A 7 -6.79 -21.36 7.63
C LEU A 7 -8.06 -22.04 8.17
N PRO A 8 -8.76 -21.43 9.14
CA PRO A 8 -9.94 -22.01 9.75
C PRO A 8 -11.00 -22.36 8.70
N ARG A 9 -11.69 -23.46 8.92
CA ARG A 9 -12.76 -23.94 8.05
C ARG A 9 -14.05 -23.16 8.35
N GLY A 10 -14.58 -22.41 7.37
CA GLY A 10 -15.81 -21.64 7.52
C GLY A 10 -15.60 -20.23 8.07
N PRO A 11 -16.68 -19.53 8.47
CA PRO A 11 -16.61 -18.20 9.03
C PRO A 11 -15.79 -18.21 10.33
N HIS A 12 -14.88 -17.28 10.44
CA HIS A 12 -14.06 -17.02 11.62
C HIS A 12 -14.19 -15.57 12.03
N ARG A 13 -14.49 -15.31 13.29
CA ARG A 13 -14.55 -13.96 13.84
C ARG A 13 -13.25 -13.68 14.59
N ASP A 14 -12.59 -12.57 14.25
CA ASP A 14 -11.38 -12.13 14.94
C ASP A 14 -11.69 -11.33 16.22
N THR A 15 -10.63 -10.89 16.91
CA THR A 15 -10.72 -10.09 18.13
C THR A 15 -11.36 -8.72 17.93
N ASP A 16 -11.28 -8.20 16.72
CA ASP A 16 -11.83 -6.88 16.34
C ASP A 16 -13.31 -6.97 15.91
N GLY A 17 -13.85 -8.20 15.98
CA GLY A 17 -15.24 -8.46 15.63
C GLY A 17 -15.51 -8.64 14.14
N VAL A 18 -14.48 -8.68 13.29
CA VAL A 18 -14.59 -8.91 11.86
C VAL A 18 -14.82 -10.39 11.58
N THR A 19 -15.82 -10.70 10.77
CA THR A 19 -16.08 -12.06 10.31
C THR A 19 -15.38 -12.32 8.99
N HIS A 20 -14.39 -13.20 9.01
CA HIS A 20 -13.66 -13.64 7.84
C HIS A 20 -14.33 -14.87 7.24
N LEU A 21 -14.62 -14.83 5.94
CA LEU A 21 -15.10 -15.98 5.19
C LEU A 21 -14.15 -16.25 4.02
N ILE A 22 -13.41 -17.35 4.10
CA ILE A 22 -12.47 -17.74 3.06
C ILE A 22 -13.16 -18.77 2.15
N PRO A 23 -13.50 -18.38 0.92
CA PRO A 23 -14.17 -19.26 0.00
C PRO A 23 -13.25 -20.39 -0.46
N ARG A 24 -13.79 -21.58 -0.63
CA ARG A 24 -13.10 -22.71 -1.23
C ARG A 24 -13.53 -22.87 -2.68
N THR A 25 -12.57 -22.78 -3.56
CA THR A 25 -12.77 -23.09 -4.96
C THR A 25 -11.96 -24.34 -5.33
N LEU A 26 -12.54 -25.24 -6.12
CA LEU A 26 -11.83 -26.41 -6.65
C LEU A 26 -10.73 -26.02 -7.64
N LEU A 27 -10.92 -24.90 -8.32
CA LEU A 27 -9.96 -24.35 -9.27
C LEU A 27 -9.62 -22.90 -8.89
N PRO A 28 -8.37 -22.47 -9.12
CA PRO A 28 -8.00 -21.06 -8.97
C PRO A 28 -8.85 -20.17 -9.88
N ARG A 29 -9.18 -18.96 -9.44
CA ARG A 29 -9.65 -17.93 -10.37
C ARG A 29 -8.52 -17.63 -11.39
N PRO A 30 -8.86 -17.42 -12.67
CA PRO A 30 -10.17 -17.20 -13.28
C PRO A 30 -10.94 -18.46 -13.71
N TYR A 31 -10.44 -19.64 -13.49
CA TYR A 31 -11.01 -20.90 -13.99
C TYR A 31 -12.16 -21.43 -13.12
N GLY A 32 -12.13 -21.13 -11.82
CA GLY A 32 -13.18 -21.51 -10.88
C GLY A 32 -14.31 -20.47 -10.81
N ARG A 33 -15.55 -20.93 -10.63
CA ARG A 33 -16.68 -20.05 -10.31
C ARG A 33 -16.85 -19.94 -8.80
N PHE A 34 -16.94 -18.72 -8.30
CA PHE A 34 -17.27 -18.42 -6.92
C PHE A 34 -18.49 -17.50 -6.89
N ARG A 35 -19.50 -17.87 -6.11
CA ARG A 35 -20.72 -17.08 -5.92
C ARG A 35 -20.79 -16.63 -4.47
N VAL A 36 -20.52 -15.36 -4.22
CA VAL A 36 -20.45 -14.77 -2.88
C VAL A 36 -21.75 -15.01 -2.12
N ALA A 37 -22.90 -14.69 -2.72
CA ALA A 37 -24.20 -14.87 -2.08
C ALA A 37 -24.47 -16.32 -1.66
N ARG A 38 -24.07 -17.30 -2.48
CA ARG A 38 -24.21 -18.72 -2.17
C ARG A 38 -23.36 -19.15 -0.99
N GLU A 39 -22.12 -18.68 -0.92
CA GLU A 39 -21.23 -18.98 0.21
C GLU A 39 -21.74 -18.36 1.51
N LEU A 40 -22.22 -17.13 1.49
CA LEU A 40 -22.86 -16.50 2.65
C LEU A 40 -24.05 -17.35 3.14
N THR A 41 -24.97 -17.72 2.25
CA THR A 41 -26.14 -18.55 2.57
C THR A 41 -25.72 -19.91 3.14
N ARG A 42 -24.72 -20.56 2.53
CA ARG A 42 -24.21 -21.86 2.99
C ARG A 42 -23.72 -21.84 4.44
N HIS A 43 -23.21 -20.70 4.86
CA HIS A 43 -22.70 -20.49 6.22
C HIS A 43 -23.71 -19.80 7.14
N GLY A 44 -24.97 -19.68 6.73
CA GLY A 44 -26.03 -19.07 7.55
C GLY A 44 -25.89 -17.55 7.71
N ILE A 45 -25.03 -16.91 6.94
CA ILE A 45 -24.84 -15.45 6.97
C ILE A 45 -25.93 -14.85 6.08
N ARG A 46 -26.88 -14.16 6.69
CA ARG A 46 -27.91 -13.43 5.94
C ARG A 46 -27.32 -12.12 5.43
N PRO A 47 -27.39 -11.84 4.13
CA PRO A 47 -26.95 -10.57 3.60
C PRO A 47 -27.92 -9.45 4.01
N ALA A 48 -27.48 -8.62 4.93
CA ALA A 48 -28.14 -7.38 5.33
C ALA A 48 -27.03 -6.34 5.56
N PHE A 49 -26.26 -6.09 4.50
CA PHE A 49 -25.10 -5.20 4.57
C PHE A 49 -25.51 -3.79 4.18
N ASP A 50 -25.02 -2.79 4.91
CA ASP A 50 -25.22 -1.37 4.58
C ASP A 50 -24.48 -0.98 3.29
N ALA A 51 -23.33 -1.62 3.04
CA ALA A 51 -22.53 -1.48 1.83
C ALA A 51 -21.74 -2.74 1.52
N VAL A 52 -21.42 -2.95 0.25
CA VAL A 52 -20.45 -3.94 -0.22
C VAL A 52 -19.28 -3.20 -0.89
N LEU A 53 -18.06 -3.46 -0.43
CA LEU A 53 -16.84 -2.98 -1.04
C LEU A 53 -16.12 -4.13 -1.76
N ILE A 54 -15.72 -3.91 -3.00
CA ILE A 54 -14.94 -4.87 -3.78
C ILE A 54 -13.57 -4.25 -4.08
N ASP A 55 -12.50 -4.86 -3.57
CA ASP A 55 -11.13 -4.45 -3.88
C ASP A 55 -10.54 -5.25 -5.05
N GLN A 56 -10.98 -6.51 -5.21
CA GLN A 56 -10.41 -7.43 -6.18
C GLN A 56 -11.49 -7.90 -7.18
N PRO A 57 -11.37 -7.56 -8.48
CA PRO A 57 -12.39 -7.90 -9.47
C PRO A 57 -12.60 -9.41 -9.66
N LEU A 58 -11.62 -10.24 -9.32
CA LEU A 58 -11.80 -11.71 -9.38
C LEU A 58 -12.89 -12.24 -8.45
N LEU A 59 -13.28 -11.48 -7.43
CA LEU A 59 -14.38 -11.83 -6.53
C LEU A 59 -15.75 -11.41 -7.07
N TRP A 60 -15.79 -10.73 -8.20
CA TRP A 60 -17.05 -10.32 -8.81
C TRP A 60 -17.86 -11.51 -9.33
N ASP A 61 -19.11 -11.54 -8.95
CA ASP A 61 -20.20 -12.25 -9.63
C ASP A 61 -21.49 -11.40 -9.50
N ASP A 62 -22.43 -11.59 -10.40
CA ASP A 62 -23.64 -10.74 -10.47
C ASP A 62 -24.52 -10.83 -9.22
N SER A 63 -24.36 -11.88 -8.39
CA SER A 63 -25.12 -12.01 -7.13
C SER A 63 -24.67 -11.03 -6.06
N VAL A 64 -23.47 -10.45 -6.20
CA VAL A 64 -22.92 -9.47 -5.25
C VAL A 64 -23.75 -8.19 -5.23
N ARG A 65 -24.31 -7.79 -6.40
CA ARG A 65 -25.16 -6.58 -6.50
C ARG A 65 -26.40 -6.63 -5.62
N GLY A 66 -26.92 -7.84 -5.35
CA GLY A 66 -28.11 -8.03 -4.49
C GLY A 66 -27.82 -8.12 -3.00
N LEU A 67 -26.56 -7.98 -2.56
CA LEU A 67 -26.19 -8.13 -1.14
C LEU A 67 -26.36 -6.84 -0.33
N SER A 68 -26.41 -5.69 -0.99
CA SER A 68 -26.52 -4.37 -0.36
C SER A 68 -27.13 -3.35 -1.34
N PRO A 69 -27.81 -2.31 -0.84
CA PRO A 69 -28.24 -1.18 -1.67
C PRO A 69 -27.06 -0.39 -2.25
N ARG A 70 -25.87 -0.45 -1.62
CA ARG A 70 -24.68 0.30 -2.01
C ARG A 70 -23.53 -0.64 -2.36
N LEU A 71 -23.09 -0.58 -3.62
CA LEU A 71 -21.92 -1.30 -4.12
C LEU A 71 -20.80 -0.30 -4.46
N VAL A 72 -19.68 -0.40 -3.77
CA VAL A 72 -18.50 0.42 -4.01
C VAL A 72 -17.37 -0.44 -4.56
N TYR A 73 -16.81 -0.04 -5.69
CA TYR A 73 -15.60 -0.65 -6.19
C TYR A 73 -14.38 0.16 -5.75
N ARG A 74 -13.43 -0.50 -5.07
CA ARG A 74 -12.17 0.09 -4.60
C ARG A 74 -10.98 -0.50 -5.36
N PRO A 75 -10.72 -0.06 -6.60
CA PRO A 75 -9.57 -0.53 -7.35
C PRO A 75 -8.26 -0.10 -6.67
N THR A 76 -7.37 -1.06 -6.50
CA THR A 76 -5.98 -0.83 -6.07
C THR A 76 -5.02 -0.81 -7.24
N ASP A 77 -5.42 -1.45 -8.35
CA ASP A 77 -4.63 -1.61 -9.56
C ASP A 77 -5.53 -1.50 -10.81
N LEU A 78 -4.90 -1.16 -11.93
CA LEU A 78 -5.53 -1.19 -13.26
C LEU A 78 -5.11 -2.47 -13.99
N TYR A 79 -6.07 -3.09 -14.66
CA TYR A 79 -5.83 -4.30 -15.44
C TYR A 79 -6.06 -4.00 -16.93
N PRO A 80 -4.99 -3.93 -17.75
CA PRO A 80 -5.11 -3.52 -19.15
C PRO A 80 -5.75 -4.58 -20.04
N ALA A 81 -5.66 -5.88 -19.67
CA ALA A 81 -6.18 -7.00 -20.48
C ALA A 81 -6.49 -8.23 -19.63
N GLY A 82 -7.17 -9.20 -20.25
CA GLY A 82 -7.47 -10.52 -19.69
C GLY A 82 -8.66 -10.51 -18.74
N VAL A 83 -8.90 -11.64 -18.08
CA VAL A 83 -10.08 -11.88 -17.24
C VAL A 83 -10.27 -10.84 -16.15
N LYS A 84 -9.19 -10.33 -15.55
CA LYS A 84 -9.29 -9.27 -14.54
C LYS A 84 -9.82 -7.97 -15.13
N ALA A 85 -9.38 -7.59 -16.34
CA ALA A 85 -9.87 -6.40 -17.02
C ALA A 85 -11.35 -6.52 -17.37
N ASP A 86 -11.78 -7.69 -17.85
CA ASP A 86 -13.19 -7.94 -18.16
C ASP A 86 -14.08 -7.84 -16.91
N LEU A 87 -13.65 -8.45 -15.82
CA LEU A 87 -14.34 -8.38 -14.54
C LEU A 87 -14.31 -6.97 -13.98
N GLN A 88 -13.20 -6.22 -14.09
CA GLN A 88 -13.09 -4.83 -13.67
C GLN A 88 -14.14 -3.97 -14.37
N ARG A 89 -14.28 -4.09 -15.69
CA ARG A 89 -15.33 -3.36 -16.45
C ARG A 89 -16.74 -3.70 -15.95
N ARG A 90 -17.01 -4.97 -15.63
CA ARG A 90 -18.33 -5.38 -15.10
C ARG A 90 -18.59 -4.81 -13.71
N VAL A 91 -17.59 -4.81 -12.82
CA VAL A 91 -17.73 -4.19 -11.49
C VAL A 91 -17.96 -2.69 -11.63
N VAL A 92 -17.18 -2.00 -12.49
CA VAL A 92 -17.34 -0.56 -12.75
C VAL A 92 -18.75 -0.24 -13.24
N ALA A 93 -19.29 -1.05 -14.17
CA ALA A 93 -20.64 -0.86 -14.69
C ALA A 93 -21.76 -1.13 -13.68
N ALA A 94 -21.50 -1.90 -12.63
CA ALA A 94 -22.49 -2.29 -11.62
C ALA A 94 -22.40 -1.46 -10.33
N ALA A 95 -21.30 -0.76 -10.10
CA ALA A 95 -21.05 -0.03 -8.86
C ALA A 95 -21.86 1.28 -8.78
N ASP A 96 -22.19 1.68 -7.57
CA ASP A 96 -22.83 2.95 -7.24
C ASP A 96 -21.79 4.06 -6.95
N GLY A 97 -20.55 3.67 -6.66
CA GLY A 97 -19.43 4.59 -6.42
C GLY A 97 -18.07 3.94 -6.58
N MET A 98 -17.06 4.78 -6.85
CA MET A 98 -15.65 4.39 -7.00
C MET A 98 -14.82 4.99 -5.88
N LEU A 99 -13.94 4.18 -5.28
CA LEU A 99 -13.03 4.60 -4.22
C LEU A 99 -11.60 4.21 -4.61
N ALA A 100 -10.94 5.02 -5.43
CA ALA A 100 -9.62 4.70 -5.93
C ALA A 100 -8.50 5.06 -4.95
N THR A 101 -7.41 4.30 -4.96
CA THR A 101 -6.23 4.57 -4.11
C THR A 101 -5.33 5.70 -4.64
N SER A 102 -5.56 6.15 -5.88
CA SER A 102 -4.88 7.30 -6.48
C SER A 102 -5.72 7.91 -7.60
N THR A 103 -5.40 9.14 -7.95
CA THR A 103 -6.00 9.83 -9.10
C THR A 103 -5.74 9.08 -10.41
N GLU A 104 -4.57 8.47 -10.55
CA GLU A 104 -4.18 7.72 -11.75
C GLU A 104 -5.03 6.45 -11.91
N VAL A 105 -5.28 5.75 -10.81
CA VAL A 105 -6.17 4.59 -10.82
C VAL A 105 -7.59 5.02 -11.18
N LEU A 106 -8.08 6.13 -10.60
CA LEU A 106 -9.43 6.63 -10.91
C LEU A 106 -9.58 7.02 -12.39
N ARG A 107 -8.63 7.78 -12.94
CA ARG A 107 -8.62 8.18 -14.37
C ARG A 107 -8.52 6.98 -15.31
N GLY A 108 -7.71 5.99 -14.93
CA GLY A 108 -7.49 4.78 -15.74
C GLY A 108 -8.70 3.88 -15.89
N LEU A 109 -9.74 4.07 -15.07
CA LEU A 109 -11.03 3.39 -15.25
C LEU A 109 -11.85 3.95 -16.42
N GLY A 110 -11.45 5.12 -16.97
CA GLY A 110 -12.18 5.83 -18.00
C GLY A 110 -13.23 6.80 -17.46
N PRO A 111 -14.08 7.38 -18.34
CA PRO A 111 -15.15 8.27 -17.92
C PRO A 111 -16.12 7.57 -16.98
N LEU A 112 -16.36 8.16 -15.82
CA LEU A 112 -17.31 7.64 -14.83
C LEU A 112 -18.56 8.51 -14.82
N THR A 113 -19.74 7.88 -14.79
CA THR A 113 -21.05 8.52 -14.62
C THR A 113 -21.52 8.49 -13.18
N ILE A 114 -20.78 7.87 -12.29
CA ILE A 114 -21.07 7.67 -10.88
C ILE A 114 -20.04 8.43 -10.02
N PRO A 115 -20.35 8.75 -8.77
CA PRO A 115 -19.41 9.40 -7.86
C PRO A 115 -18.09 8.66 -7.73
N GLY A 116 -16.98 9.39 -7.73
CA GLY A 116 -15.63 8.85 -7.51
C GLY A 116 -14.90 9.64 -6.43
N LEU A 117 -14.23 8.95 -5.52
CA LEU A 117 -13.37 9.52 -4.50
C LEU A 117 -11.98 8.90 -4.58
N VAL A 118 -10.93 9.73 -4.51
CA VAL A 118 -9.56 9.26 -4.27
C VAL A 118 -9.34 9.19 -2.78
N LEU A 119 -9.10 7.99 -2.28
CA LEU A 119 -8.78 7.73 -0.88
C LEU A 119 -7.51 6.88 -0.82
N GLU A 120 -6.39 7.54 -0.56
CA GLU A 120 -5.09 6.88 -0.41
C GLU A 120 -5.08 5.94 0.80
N ASN A 121 -4.10 5.04 0.84
CA ASN A 121 -3.92 4.15 1.98
C ASN A 121 -3.61 4.95 3.25
N GLY A 122 -4.08 4.45 4.38
CA GLY A 122 -3.81 4.99 5.70
C GLY A 122 -2.59 4.35 6.38
N VAL A 123 -2.31 4.80 7.59
CA VAL A 123 -1.27 4.26 8.46
C VAL A 123 -1.80 4.09 9.89
N ASP A 124 -1.34 3.06 10.59
CA ASP A 124 -1.43 2.97 12.05
C ASP A 124 -0.25 3.76 12.65
N ALA A 125 -0.44 5.09 12.77
CA ALA A 125 0.63 5.98 13.21
C ALA A 125 1.11 5.66 14.64
N ALA A 126 0.23 5.22 15.52
CA ALA A 126 0.57 4.88 16.90
C ALA A 126 1.53 3.67 16.95
N ARG A 127 1.35 2.70 16.07
CA ARG A 127 2.21 1.53 15.96
C ARG A 127 3.66 1.88 15.63
N PHE A 128 3.87 2.91 14.80
CA PHE A 128 5.20 3.33 14.34
C PHE A 128 5.82 4.44 15.20
N ALA A 129 5.05 5.01 16.13
CA ALA A 129 5.54 6.07 17.00
C ALA A 129 6.81 5.63 17.74
N GLY A 130 7.84 6.48 17.71
CA GLY A 130 9.16 6.18 18.22
C GLY A 130 9.66 7.18 19.25
N SER A 131 10.88 6.92 19.75
CA SER A 131 11.55 7.77 20.71
C SER A 131 12.07 9.07 20.07
N ALA A 132 12.26 10.11 20.89
CA ALA A 132 12.84 11.38 20.48
C ALA A 132 14.39 11.36 20.37
N ALA A 133 15.03 10.18 20.46
CA ALA A 133 16.50 10.07 20.44
C ALA A 133 17.07 10.43 19.07
N ALA A 134 18.30 10.93 19.07
CA ALA A 134 19.06 11.15 17.84
C ALA A 134 19.22 9.85 17.04
N ARG A 135 19.23 9.96 15.72
CA ARG A 135 19.23 8.81 14.81
C ARG A 135 20.54 8.62 14.09
N PRO A 136 21.06 7.39 14.01
CA PRO A 136 22.28 7.12 13.25
C PRO A 136 22.06 7.37 11.75
N ALA A 137 23.14 7.55 11.01
CA ALA A 137 23.11 7.68 9.55
C ALA A 137 22.81 6.33 8.90
N VAL A 138 21.56 5.89 9.01
CA VAL A 138 21.03 4.66 8.43
C VAL A 138 19.89 5.01 7.50
N CYS A 139 19.96 4.52 6.28
CA CYS A 139 18.88 4.54 5.30
C CYS A 139 18.19 3.18 5.28
N VAL A 140 16.86 3.13 5.26
CA VAL A 140 16.11 1.87 5.27
C VAL A 140 15.10 1.81 4.13
N TYR A 141 15.01 0.65 3.49
CA TYR A 141 13.89 0.28 2.63
C TYR A 141 13.21 -0.96 3.21
N VAL A 142 11.89 -0.94 3.22
CA VAL A 142 11.07 -2.11 3.58
C VAL A 142 10.05 -2.38 2.48
N GLY A 143 10.07 -3.58 1.91
CA GLY A 143 9.07 -3.96 0.91
C GLY A 143 9.50 -5.04 -0.05
N ALA A 144 8.60 -5.40 -0.99
CA ALA A 144 8.92 -6.35 -2.04
C ALA A 144 10.05 -5.80 -2.93
N LEU A 145 11.01 -6.66 -3.23
CA LEU A 145 12.18 -6.36 -4.06
C LEU A 145 11.97 -6.98 -5.45
N ASP A 146 10.91 -6.55 -6.11
CA ASP A 146 10.56 -6.96 -7.48
C ASP A 146 11.00 -5.91 -8.51
N LYS A 147 10.57 -6.05 -9.76
CA LYS A 147 10.89 -5.15 -10.87
C LYS A 147 10.56 -3.67 -10.63
N ARG A 148 9.77 -3.34 -9.61
CA ARG A 148 9.38 -1.97 -9.24
C ARG A 148 10.39 -1.29 -8.33
N PHE A 149 11.41 -2.00 -7.86
CA PHE A 149 12.50 -1.48 -7.04
C PHE A 149 13.71 -1.15 -7.92
N ASP A 150 14.27 0.05 -7.76
CA ASP A 150 15.43 0.52 -8.51
C ASP A 150 16.73 0.17 -7.76
N TRP A 151 17.33 -0.96 -8.13
CA TRP A 151 18.61 -1.39 -7.59
C TRP A 151 19.79 -0.49 -7.99
N ALA A 152 19.73 0.12 -9.19
CA ALA A 152 20.79 0.98 -9.67
C ALA A 152 20.83 2.29 -8.87
N GLN A 153 19.67 2.84 -8.55
CA GLN A 153 19.59 4.03 -7.70
C GLN A 153 20.07 3.74 -6.27
N LEU A 154 19.74 2.59 -5.69
CA LEU A 154 20.24 2.19 -4.38
C LEU A 154 21.77 2.05 -4.40
N ASP A 155 22.33 1.39 -5.42
CA ASP A 155 23.79 1.21 -5.58
C ASP A 155 24.50 2.57 -5.71
N ALA A 156 23.96 3.49 -6.51
CA ALA A 156 24.50 4.83 -6.67
C ALA A 156 24.57 5.59 -5.33
N TRP A 157 23.50 5.59 -4.56
CA TRP A 157 23.49 6.20 -3.22
C TRP A 157 24.49 5.56 -2.28
N ALA A 158 24.55 4.23 -2.25
CA ALA A 158 25.43 3.52 -1.33
C ALA A 158 26.91 3.74 -1.65
N ARG A 159 27.28 3.84 -2.93
CA ARG A 159 28.65 4.17 -3.34
C ARG A 159 29.03 5.61 -3.05
N ALA A 160 28.09 6.55 -3.21
CA ALA A 160 28.31 7.97 -2.92
C ALA A 160 28.45 8.26 -1.42
N HIS A 161 27.89 7.42 -0.55
CA HIS A 161 27.85 7.61 0.90
C HIS A 161 28.37 6.38 1.64
N ALA A 162 29.68 6.12 1.56
CA ALA A 162 30.33 4.94 2.15
C ALA A 162 30.24 4.88 3.69
N ASP A 163 30.02 6.00 4.35
CA ASP A 163 29.84 6.16 5.80
C ASP A 163 28.38 5.97 6.25
N VAL A 164 27.43 5.87 5.33
CA VAL A 164 26.02 5.62 5.58
C VAL A 164 25.71 4.14 5.39
N ARG A 165 25.00 3.54 6.34
CA ARG A 165 24.50 2.17 6.21
C ARG A 165 23.14 2.15 5.52
N PHE A 166 23.00 1.27 4.52
CA PHE A 166 21.77 1.04 3.78
C PHE A 166 21.20 -0.32 4.14
N VAL A 167 20.04 -0.35 4.77
CA VAL A 167 19.36 -1.58 5.21
C VAL A 167 18.16 -1.83 4.32
N VAL A 168 18.12 -2.99 3.69
CA VAL A 168 17.07 -3.37 2.76
C VAL A 168 16.35 -4.61 3.28
N ALA A 169 15.09 -4.48 3.62
CA ALA A 169 14.25 -5.54 4.16
C ALA A 169 13.11 -5.88 3.20
N GLY A 170 13.01 -7.14 2.84
CA GLY A 170 11.94 -7.65 1.99
C GLY A 170 12.23 -9.03 1.44
N PRO A 171 11.22 -9.75 0.95
CA PRO A 171 11.45 -10.97 0.22
C PRO A 171 12.25 -10.64 -1.04
N ALA A 172 13.45 -11.22 -1.15
CA ALA A 172 14.44 -10.85 -2.15
C ALA A 172 14.21 -11.58 -3.49
N ALA A 173 14.23 -10.79 -4.58
CA ALA A 173 14.99 -11.22 -5.76
C ALA A 173 16.46 -10.85 -5.52
N ALA A 174 17.40 -11.69 -5.94
CA ALA A 174 18.83 -11.34 -5.88
C ALA A 174 19.05 -10.03 -6.64
N PRO A 175 19.85 -9.07 -6.10
CA PRO A 175 20.14 -7.85 -6.83
C PRO A 175 20.84 -8.17 -8.14
N ALA A 176 20.48 -7.45 -9.20
CA ALA A 176 21.11 -7.60 -10.52
C ALA A 176 22.55 -7.06 -10.56
N VAL A 177 22.97 -6.34 -9.52
CA VAL A 177 24.29 -5.70 -9.40
C VAL A 177 24.99 -6.14 -8.10
N ALA A 178 26.31 -6.15 -8.12
CA ALA A 178 27.10 -6.35 -6.90
C ALA A 178 27.03 -5.09 -6.05
N LEU A 179 26.40 -5.18 -4.89
CA LEU A 179 26.22 -4.07 -3.97
C LEU A 179 27.48 -3.81 -3.15
N PRO A 180 27.76 -2.56 -2.76
CA PRO A 180 28.86 -2.20 -1.88
C PRO A 180 28.65 -2.71 -0.45
N GLY A 181 29.74 -2.80 0.33
CA GLY A 181 29.73 -3.42 1.65
C GLY A 181 28.91 -2.70 2.73
N ASN A 182 28.48 -1.47 2.48
CA ASN A 182 27.59 -0.71 3.37
C ASN A 182 26.10 -0.97 3.12
N VAL A 183 25.75 -1.91 2.22
CA VAL A 183 24.37 -2.37 1.97
C VAL A 183 24.15 -3.72 2.64
N GLU A 184 23.17 -3.78 3.52
CA GLU A 184 22.75 -4.97 4.24
C GLU A 184 21.37 -5.45 3.77
N LEU A 185 21.27 -6.71 3.35
CA LEU A 185 20.01 -7.35 2.92
C LEU A 185 19.48 -8.24 4.05
N LEU A 186 18.38 -7.84 4.68
CA LEU A 186 17.79 -8.58 5.83
C LEU A 186 16.87 -9.73 5.40
N GLY A 187 16.46 -9.80 4.12
CA GLY A 187 15.37 -10.68 3.72
C GLY A 187 14.02 -10.23 4.28
N ALA A 188 13.07 -11.15 4.35
CA ALA A 188 11.73 -10.85 4.86
C ALA A 188 11.75 -10.59 6.37
N VAL A 189 11.24 -9.43 6.78
CA VAL A 189 11.11 -9.04 8.20
C VAL A 189 9.64 -9.12 8.60
N PRO A 190 9.29 -9.76 9.73
CA PRO A 190 7.93 -9.77 10.27
C PRO A 190 7.39 -8.35 10.52
N TYR A 191 6.08 -8.15 10.28
CA TYR A 191 5.47 -6.81 10.37
C TYR A 191 5.55 -6.19 11.78
N ASP A 192 5.50 -7.02 12.82
CA ASP A 192 5.66 -6.60 14.22
C ASP A 192 7.07 -6.10 14.57
N ARG A 193 8.06 -6.45 13.77
CA ARG A 193 9.45 -6.00 13.91
C ARG A 193 9.75 -4.70 13.15
N LEU A 194 8.87 -4.29 12.24
CA LEU A 194 9.09 -3.10 11.42
C LEU A 194 9.19 -1.80 12.23
N PRO A 195 8.39 -1.55 13.27
CA PRO A 195 8.55 -0.32 14.07
C PRO A 195 9.97 -0.15 14.63
N ALA A 196 10.54 -1.20 15.24
CA ALA A 196 11.89 -1.16 15.78
C ALA A 196 12.94 -0.95 14.68
N LEU A 197 12.80 -1.60 13.53
CA LEU A 197 13.68 -1.41 12.38
C LEU A 197 13.65 0.03 11.87
N LEU A 198 12.45 0.60 11.67
CA LEU A 198 12.31 1.97 11.19
C LEU A 198 12.86 2.98 12.20
N GLN A 199 12.61 2.78 13.49
CA GLN A 199 13.11 3.66 14.55
C GLN A 199 14.65 3.64 14.68
N SER A 200 15.33 2.61 14.18
CA SER A 200 16.78 2.52 14.12
C SER A 200 17.41 3.26 12.92
N ALA A 201 16.59 3.86 12.05
CA ALA A 201 17.03 4.54 10.84
C ALA A 201 16.69 6.04 10.87
N ARG A 202 17.38 6.81 10.01
CA ARG A 202 17.16 8.24 9.81
C ARG A 202 16.33 8.53 8.58
N VAL A 203 16.55 7.77 7.52
CA VAL A 203 15.93 7.99 6.20
C VAL A 203 15.21 6.75 5.73
N GLY A 204 13.95 6.91 5.33
CA GLY A 204 13.18 5.90 4.62
C GLY A 204 13.31 6.09 3.11
N LEU A 205 13.68 5.03 2.40
CA LEU A 205 13.90 5.07 0.96
C LEU A 205 12.74 4.45 0.19
N LEU A 206 12.36 5.08 -0.92
CA LEU A 206 11.42 4.56 -1.91
C LEU A 206 12.03 4.70 -3.32
N PRO A 207 13.09 3.93 -3.64
CA PRO A 207 13.71 3.92 -4.96
C PRO A 207 12.82 3.13 -5.92
N LEU A 208 11.82 3.81 -6.45
CA LEU A 208 10.88 3.23 -7.40
C LEU A 208 11.50 3.22 -8.81
N SER A 209 11.40 2.10 -9.51
CA SER A 209 11.83 2.00 -10.91
C SER A 209 10.84 2.69 -11.86
N ASP A 210 11.17 2.72 -13.16
CA ASP A 210 10.30 3.21 -14.24
C ASP A 210 9.13 2.28 -14.57
N ASP A 211 8.91 1.21 -13.79
CA ASP A 211 7.80 0.30 -14.03
C ASP A 211 6.46 1.05 -13.98
N PRO A 212 5.62 0.96 -15.02
CA PRO A 212 4.34 1.67 -15.10
C PRO A 212 3.39 1.39 -13.90
N LEU A 213 3.55 0.25 -13.23
CA LEU A 213 2.80 -0.07 -12.03
C LEU A 213 3.12 0.86 -10.84
N ASN A 214 4.24 1.58 -10.87
CA ASN A 214 4.55 2.55 -9.84
C ASN A 214 3.73 3.83 -9.96
N ALA A 215 3.23 4.18 -11.15
CA ALA A 215 2.50 5.43 -11.39
C ALA A 215 1.19 5.54 -10.57
N GLY A 216 0.46 4.44 -10.42
CA GLY A 216 -0.83 4.41 -9.71
C GLY A 216 -0.73 4.07 -8.21
N ARG A 217 0.48 3.95 -7.67
CA ARG A 217 0.62 3.49 -6.28
C ARG A 217 0.44 4.61 -5.26
N SER A 218 -0.24 4.27 -4.17
CA SER A 218 -0.22 5.00 -2.90
C SER A 218 0.54 4.14 -1.88
N PRO A 219 1.89 4.22 -1.81
CA PRO A 219 2.67 3.35 -0.95
C PRO A 219 2.47 3.73 0.51
N MET A 220 1.86 2.84 1.30
CA MET A 220 1.72 3.00 2.76
C MET A 220 3.06 3.30 3.44
N LYS A 221 4.15 2.77 2.89
CA LYS A 221 5.51 2.93 3.42
C LYS A 221 5.91 4.38 3.65
N ARG A 222 5.49 5.33 2.80
CA ARG A 222 5.81 6.74 3.02
C ARG A 222 5.24 7.24 4.34
N TYR A 223 4.01 6.85 4.66
CA TYR A 223 3.37 7.23 5.91
C TYR A 223 3.90 6.45 7.11
N GLU A 224 4.23 5.16 6.93
CA GLU A 224 4.90 4.35 7.96
C GLU A 224 6.27 4.95 8.32
N TYR A 225 7.05 5.39 7.32
CA TYR A 225 8.34 6.05 7.52
C TYR A 225 8.18 7.39 8.23
N LEU A 226 7.26 8.23 7.77
CA LEU A 226 6.96 9.51 8.42
C LEU A 226 6.47 9.31 9.86
N ALA A 227 5.55 8.36 10.09
CA ALA A 227 5.05 8.02 11.43
C ALA A 227 6.16 7.55 12.37
N ALA A 228 7.14 6.81 11.84
CA ALA A 228 8.32 6.41 12.59
C ALA A 228 9.33 7.58 12.78
N GLY A 229 9.06 8.78 12.27
CA GLY A 229 9.91 9.97 12.40
C GLY A 229 11.11 9.99 11.46
N LEU A 230 11.07 9.26 10.33
CA LEU A 230 12.11 9.32 9.31
C LEU A 230 11.85 10.50 8.36
N ALA A 231 12.93 11.05 7.80
CA ALA A 231 12.84 11.75 6.52
C ALA A 231 12.64 10.71 5.40
N VAL A 232 11.98 11.07 4.32
CA VAL A 232 11.66 10.14 3.22
C VAL A 232 12.25 10.64 1.92
N VAL A 233 12.95 9.75 1.22
CA VAL A 233 13.44 10.00 -0.15
C VAL A 233 12.70 9.06 -1.10
N SER A 234 12.05 9.60 -2.10
CA SER A 234 11.26 8.82 -3.05
C SER A 234 11.50 9.26 -4.48
N ARG A 235 11.52 8.31 -5.41
CA ARG A 235 11.30 8.69 -6.79
C ARG A 235 9.94 9.35 -6.93
N GLU A 236 9.88 10.43 -7.71
CA GLU A 236 8.65 11.13 -8.02
C GLU A 236 7.72 10.25 -8.86
N THR A 237 6.44 10.27 -8.52
CA THR A 237 5.37 9.62 -9.29
C THR A 237 4.16 10.54 -9.28
N PRO A 238 3.13 10.30 -10.10
CA PRO A 238 1.90 11.09 -10.02
C PRO A 238 1.28 11.18 -8.63
N GLY A 239 1.45 10.13 -7.80
CA GLY A 239 0.95 10.08 -6.42
C GLY A 239 1.98 10.46 -5.35
N ILE A 240 3.23 10.75 -5.71
CA ILE A 240 4.29 11.13 -4.76
C ILE A 240 5.02 12.35 -5.29
N ARG A 241 4.84 13.47 -4.61
CA ARG A 241 5.54 14.74 -4.86
C ARG A 241 6.32 15.12 -3.62
N SER A 242 7.28 16.03 -3.77
CA SER A 242 7.97 16.60 -2.61
C SER A 242 6.99 17.31 -1.67
N GLU A 243 7.11 17.02 -0.39
CA GLU A 243 6.43 17.68 0.71
C GLU A 243 7.48 18.00 1.78
N GLU A 244 8.34 18.96 1.44
CA GLU A 244 9.57 19.27 2.18
C GLU A 244 9.31 19.67 3.62
N SER A 245 8.19 20.37 3.88
CA SER A 245 7.74 20.73 5.22
C SER A 245 7.45 19.51 6.11
N ALA A 246 7.14 18.37 5.49
CA ALA A 246 6.95 17.08 6.16
C ALA A 246 8.19 16.17 6.07
N GLY A 247 9.32 16.65 5.51
CA GLY A 247 10.53 15.87 5.32
C GLY A 247 10.42 14.79 4.25
N LEU A 248 9.57 14.99 3.24
CA LEU A 248 9.46 14.12 2.06
C LEU A 248 10.12 14.81 0.87
N PHE A 249 11.18 14.21 0.35
CA PHE A 249 11.98 14.69 -0.77
C PHE A 249 11.81 13.75 -1.97
N ALA A 250 11.11 14.22 -3.00
CA ALA A 250 10.94 13.47 -4.24
C ALA A 250 12.00 13.89 -5.28
N TYR A 251 12.41 12.95 -6.14
CA TYR A 251 13.37 13.16 -7.20
C TYR A 251 12.87 12.54 -8.52
N ASP A 252 13.28 13.12 -9.63
CA ASP A 252 12.95 12.69 -11.00
C ASP A 252 14.19 12.39 -11.86
N ASP A 253 15.38 12.82 -11.40
CA ASP A 253 16.66 12.56 -12.04
C ASP A 253 17.74 12.15 -11.01
N PRO A 254 18.90 11.61 -11.46
CA PRO A 254 19.98 11.18 -10.55
C PRO A 254 20.58 12.30 -9.69
N ASP A 255 20.70 13.52 -10.22
CA ASP A 255 21.27 14.65 -9.46
C ASP A 255 20.26 15.11 -8.38
N ALA A 256 18.98 15.15 -8.72
CA ALA A 256 17.93 15.41 -7.75
C ALA A 256 17.87 14.31 -6.68
N ALA A 257 18.14 13.04 -7.05
CA ALA A 257 18.19 11.92 -6.11
C ALA A 257 19.35 12.07 -5.09
N ALA A 258 20.53 12.51 -5.54
CA ALA A 258 21.66 12.79 -4.65
C ALA A 258 21.33 13.92 -3.66
N ARG A 259 20.82 15.05 -4.15
CA ARG A 259 20.42 16.20 -3.31
C ARG A 259 19.30 15.82 -2.33
N ALA A 260 18.33 15.02 -2.75
CA ALA A 260 17.23 14.56 -1.90
C ALA A 260 17.76 13.71 -0.72
N LEU A 261 18.71 12.81 -0.98
CA LEU A 261 19.33 12.01 0.06
C LEU A 261 20.16 12.85 1.04
N GLU A 262 20.97 13.79 0.56
CA GLU A 262 21.74 14.71 1.41
C GLU A 262 20.83 15.50 2.35
N ARG A 263 19.74 16.06 1.81
CA ARG A 263 18.74 16.81 2.62
C ARG A 263 18.07 15.92 3.67
N ALA A 264 17.74 14.69 3.31
CA ALA A 264 17.13 13.73 4.24
C ALA A 264 18.12 13.30 5.34
N LEU A 265 19.40 13.11 5.01
CA LEU A 265 20.45 12.77 5.97
C LEU A 265 20.74 13.91 6.97
N ALA A 266 20.37 15.15 6.67
CA ALA A 266 20.46 16.26 7.61
C ALA A 266 19.48 16.17 8.80
N PHE A 267 18.47 15.30 8.75
CA PHE A 267 17.55 15.03 9.87
C PHE A 267 18.20 14.18 10.95
N THR A 268 19.03 14.75 11.79
CA THR A 268 19.72 14.04 12.89
C THR A 268 18.82 13.70 14.07
N SER A 269 17.67 14.38 14.18
CA SER A 269 16.59 14.13 15.14
C SER A 269 15.34 13.62 14.43
N PRO A 270 14.37 13.00 15.15
CA PRO A 270 13.13 12.57 14.55
C PRO A 270 12.39 13.71 13.82
N ASN A 271 11.85 13.39 12.65
CA ASN A 271 11.07 14.30 11.82
C ASN A 271 9.65 14.49 12.42
N THR A 272 9.50 15.42 13.35
CA THR A 272 8.22 15.67 14.05
C THR A 272 7.12 16.19 13.11
N ALA A 273 7.49 16.97 12.09
CA ALA A 273 6.54 17.44 11.09
C ALA A 273 6.00 16.25 10.23
N GLY A 274 6.87 15.31 9.87
CA GLY A 274 6.47 14.08 9.21
C GLY A 274 5.55 13.20 10.06
N VAL A 275 5.83 13.09 11.36
CA VAL A 275 4.94 12.38 12.30
C VAL A 275 3.54 13.01 12.33
N ALA A 276 3.45 14.34 12.42
CA ALA A 276 2.17 15.05 12.40
C ALA A 276 1.44 14.85 11.05
N ARG A 277 2.19 14.88 9.95
CA ARG A 277 1.64 14.62 8.60
C ARG A 277 1.08 13.20 8.48
N ALA A 278 1.80 12.20 9.00
CA ALA A 278 1.35 10.81 8.98
C ALA A 278 0.10 10.59 9.87
N ALA A 279 0.02 11.25 11.01
CA ALA A 279 -1.14 11.15 11.91
C ALA A 279 -2.45 11.60 11.23
N ALA A 280 -2.39 12.58 10.32
CA ALA A 280 -3.54 13.03 9.53
C ALA A 280 -4.01 11.98 8.50
N GLU A 281 -3.18 10.99 8.20
CA GLU A 281 -3.48 9.89 7.25
C GLU A 281 -3.78 8.58 7.99
N SER A 282 -4.32 8.66 9.19
CA SER A 282 -4.65 7.46 9.97
C SER A 282 -5.75 6.61 9.31
N TRP A 283 -5.78 5.32 9.62
CA TRP A 283 -6.85 4.43 9.12
C TRP A 283 -8.23 4.86 9.64
N GLU A 284 -8.31 5.47 10.82
CA GLU A 284 -9.53 6.02 11.38
C GLU A 284 -10.05 7.15 10.49
N ALA A 285 -9.22 8.14 10.16
CA ALA A 285 -9.59 9.25 9.27
C ALA A 285 -10.01 8.74 7.87
N LYS A 286 -9.31 7.71 7.34
CA LYS A 286 -9.68 7.07 6.07
C LYS A 286 -11.03 6.37 6.16
N THR A 287 -11.30 5.70 7.28
CA THR A 287 -12.58 5.01 7.51
C THR A 287 -13.73 6.01 7.60
N ASP A 288 -13.53 7.13 8.29
CA ASP A 288 -14.55 8.19 8.38
C ASP A 288 -14.87 8.78 7.01
N ALA A 289 -13.84 9.07 6.20
CA ALA A 289 -14.00 9.57 4.83
C ALA A 289 -14.72 8.54 3.92
N LEU A 290 -14.35 7.24 4.05
CA LEU A 290 -15.02 6.15 3.35
C LEU A 290 -16.52 6.09 3.71
N TRP A 291 -16.86 6.13 5.00
CA TRP A 291 -18.25 6.07 5.43
C TRP A 291 -19.04 7.32 5.04
N ALA A 292 -18.42 8.49 5.07
CA ALA A 292 -19.05 9.72 4.57
C ALA A 292 -19.39 9.59 3.08
N PHE A 293 -18.46 9.07 2.28
CA PHE A 293 -18.68 8.80 0.85
C PHE A 293 -19.79 7.78 0.62
N VAL A 294 -19.73 6.64 1.30
CA VAL A 294 -20.73 5.56 1.16
C VAL A 294 -22.16 6.04 1.53
N ARG A 295 -22.29 6.82 2.60
CA ARG A 295 -23.60 7.39 3.00
C ARG A 295 -24.13 8.42 2.02
N GLY A 296 -23.25 9.12 1.30
CA GLY A 296 -23.61 10.07 0.26
C GLY A 296 -24.07 9.45 -1.06
N LEU A 297 -23.85 8.13 -1.26
CA LEU A 297 -24.33 7.43 -2.45
C LEU A 297 -25.85 7.24 -2.37
N ALA A 298 -26.53 7.53 -3.48
CA ALA A 298 -27.93 7.17 -3.63
C ALA A 298 -28.09 5.66 -3.49
N GLY A 299 -29.02 5.23 -2.66
CA GLY A 299 -29.35 3.81 -2.48
C GLY A 299 -30.35 3.32 -3.51
#